data_6b3659668a1d1f37bdc5109ab8c9fb11
#
_entry.id   6b3659668a1d1f37bdc5109ab8c9fb11
#
_cell.length_a   1.000
_cell.length_b   1.000
_cell.length_c   1.000
_cell.angle_alpha   90.00
_cell.angle_beta   90.00
_cell.angle_gamma   90.00
#
_symmetry.space_group_name_H-M   'P 1'
#
loop_
_entity.id
_entity.type
_entity.pdbx_description
1 polymer ?
#
loop_
_entity_poly.entity_id
_entity_poly.type
_entity_poly.pdbx_seq_one_letter_code
_entity_poly.pdbx_strand_id
1 'polypeptide(L)'
;MNKFINVLDSSDIRYFQDELNPSDWVDISNYRQMTKEEVLKFETNPHTDYHVWDEELLEWIDSRTSEQIAEYKRSQYPKLTRYQFMRGLLEMGFKSSDIEAQIMLIEDEYTRELTMLGFKDAGYFDRNDQSIGVMRDVLGKTDLEIDEFWENAINYL
;
A
#
# COMPACT_ATOMS: atom_id res chain seq x y z
N MET A 1 24.05 26.16 -0.40
CA MET A 1 22.79 26.79 0.09
C MET A 1 22.62 26.46 1.55
N ASN A 2 22.56 27.48 2.40
CA ASN A 2 22.44 27.34 3.85
C ASN A 2 20.97 27.25 4.27
N LYS A 3 20.64 26.35 5.21
CA LYS A 3 19.31 26.14 5.75
C LYS A 3 19.27 26.58 7.20
N PHE A 4 18.27 27.37 7.53
CA PHE A 4 18.04 27.90 8.87
C PHE A 4 16.66 27.48 9.36
N ILE A 5 16.58 27.12 10.63
CA ILE A 5 15.35 26.74 11.31
C ILE A 5 15.04 27.75 12.41
N ASN A 6 13.78 28.13 12.54
CA ASN A 6 13.33 28.99 13.62
C ASN A 6 13.35 28.20 14.94
N VAL A 7 13.99 28.78 15.96
CA VAL A 7 14.15 28.13 17.29
C VAL A 7 12.86 28.05 18.08
N LEU A 8 11.85 28.87 17.73
CA LEU A 8 10.54 28.91 18.37
C LEU A 8 9.47 28.13 17.56
N ASP A 9 9.72 27.90 16.26
CA ASP A 9 8.82 27.18 15.36
C ASP A 9 9.64 26.32 14.38
N SER A 10 9.78 25.05 14.67
CA SER A 10 10.55 24.11 13.86
C SER A 10 9.96 23.84 12.47
N SER A 11 8.75 24.30 12.18
CA SER A 11 8.14 24.22 10.85
C SER A 11 8.56 25.37 9.93
N ASP A 12 9.07 26.47 10.51
CA ASP A 12 9.55 27.63 9.76
C ASP A 12 11.04 27.46 9.40
N ILE A 13 11.26 26.95 8.18
CA ILE A 13 12.60 26.71 7.62
C ILE A 13 12.84 27.68 6.48
N ARG A 14 14.00 28.33 6.48
CA ARG A 14 14.43 29.30 5.49
C ARG A 14 15.67 28.83 4.74
N TYR A 15 15.70 29.15 3.47
CA TYR A 15 16.80 28.79 2.55
C TYR A 15 17.50 30.05 2.07
N PHE A 16 18.81 30.12 2.26
CA PHE A 16 19.63 31.23 1.78
C PHE A 16 20.73 30.70 0.86
N GLN A 17 20.96 31.41 -0.24
CA GLN A 17 22.14 31.17 -1.08
C GLN A 17 23.41 31.55 -0.29
N ASP A 18 24.53 30.93 -0.62
CA ASP A 18 25.77 31.10 0.18
C ASP A 18 26.30 32.53 0.18
N GLU A 19 25.95 33.33 -0.85
CA GLU A 19 26.36 34.72 -0.98
C GLU A 19 25.42 35.69 -0.25
N LEU A 20 24.25 35.26 0.24
CA LEU A 20 23.30 36.10 0.95
C LEU A 20 23.55 36.11 2.44
N ASN A 21 23.46 37.31 3.04
CA ASN A 21 23.47 37.45 4.49
C ASN A 21 22.04 37.24 5.04
N PRO A 22 21.76 36.17 5.82
CA PRO A 22 20.42 35.90 6.33
C PRO A 22 19.81 37.06 7.16
N SER A 23 20.64 37.85 7.85
CA SER A 23 20.16 38.97 8.69
C SER A 23 19.49 40.09 7.90
N ASP A 24 19.68 40.13 6.58
CA ASP A 24 19.04 41.13 5.72
C ASP A 24 17.58 40.78 5.41
N TRP A 25 17.17 39.56 5.73
CA TRP A 25 15.87 38.98 5.31
C TRP A 25 15.01 38.50 6.49
N VAL A 26 15.64 38.07 7.60
CA VAL A 26 14.95 37.55 8.78
C VAL A 26 15.61 38.10 10.06
N ASP A 27 14.84 38.14 11.14
CA ASP A 27 15.42 38.37 12.45
C ASP A 27 16.23 37.14 12.88
N ILE A 28 17.55 37.20 12.63
CA ILE A 28 18.47 36.08 12.85
C ILE A 28 18.51 35.63 14.33
N SER A 29 18.05 36.46 15.27
CA SER A 29 17.98 36.07 16.68
C SER A 29 17.04 34.90 16.94
N ASN A 30 16.06 34.70 16.04
CA ASN A 30 15.09 33.61 16.11
C ASN A 30 15.45 32.41 15.22
N TYR A 31 16.57 32.48 14.52
CA TYR A 31 16.97 31.41 13.60
C TYR A 31 18.39 30.92 13.93
N ARG A 32 18.60 29.63 13.72
CA ARG A 32 19.92 29.01 13.69
C ARG A 32 20.11 28.18 12.43
N GLN A 33 21.33 27.97 12.06
CA GLN A 33 21.65 27.03 10.98
C GLN A 33 21.24 25.62 11.38
N MET A 34 20.64 24.88 10.46
CA MET A 34 20.30 23.48 10.67
C MET A 34 21.55 22.61 10.74
N THR A 35 21.54 21.63 11.61
CA THR A 35 22.56 20.57 11.62
C THR A 35 22.45 19.70 10.37
N LYS A 36 23.48 18.88 10.08
CA LYS A 36 23.43 17.96 8.96
C LYS A 36 22.31 16.92 9.08
N GLU A 37 22.03 16.46 10.30
CA GLU A 37 20.95 15.53 10.60
C GLU A 37 19.58 16.16 10.38
N GLU A 38 19.37 17.39 10.85
CA GLU A 38 18.13 18.13 10.62
C GLU A 38 17.89 18.36 9.12
N VAL A 39 18.93 18.69 8.36
CA VAL A 39 18.84 18.82 6.91
C VAL A 39 18.45 17.50 6.28
N LEU A 40 19.10 16.40 6.66
CA LEU A 40 18.80 15.07 6.16
C LEU A 40 17.35 14.68 6.47
N LYS A 41 16.95 14.80 7.74
CA LYS A 41 15.58 14.52 8.21
C LYS A 41 14.52 15.31 7.43
N PHE A 42 14.78 16.57 7.16
CA PHE A 42 13.87 17.43 6.42
C PHE A 42 13.82 17.05 4.92
N GLU A 43 14.97 16.84 4.28
CA GLU A 43 15.05 16.57 2.83
C GLU A 43 14.54 15.18 2.44
N THR A 44 14.69 14.21 3.33
CA THR A 44 14.28 12.83 3.07
C THR A 44 12.89 12.47 3.63
N ASN A 45 12.18 13.48 4.23
CA ASN A 45 10.85 13.25 4.77
C ASN A 45 9.88 12.78 3.67
N PRO A 46 9.33 11.57 3.75
CA PRO A 46 8.39 11.04 2.77
C PRO A 46 6.99 11.69 2.82
N HIS A 47 6.76 12.64 3.75
CA HIS A 47 5.49 13.36 3.94
C HIS A 47 4.28 12.45 4.12
N THR A 48 4.44 11.40 4.90
CA THR A 48 3.37 10.44 5.23
C THR A 48 3.21 10.31 6.73
N ASP A 49 2.00 10.02 7.19
CA ASP A 49 1.67 9.90 8.62
C ASP A 49 2.22 8.62 9.27
N TYR A 50 2.67 7.67 8.46
CA TYR A 50 3.15 6.37 8.94
C TYR A 50 4.67 6.20 8.89
N HIS A 51 5.42 7.21 8.45
CA HIS A 51 6.87 7.19 8.60
C HIS A 51 7.28 7.93 9.86
N VAL A 52 8.20 7.32 10.61
CA VAL A 52 8.83 7.91 11.79
C VAL A 52 10.33 8.00 11.56
N TRP A 53 10.92 9.09 12.06
CA TRP A 53 12.37 9.26 11.99
C TRP A 53 13.05 8.41 13.04
N ASP A 54 13.99 7.56 12.60
CA ASP A 54 14.86 6.79 13.49
C ASP A 54 16.16 7.58 13.74
N GLU A 55 16.38 7.96 14.98
CA GLU A 55 17.55 8.77 15.38
C GLU A 55 18.87 7.97 15.38
N GLU A 56 18.80 6.63 15.44
CA GLU A 56 20.00 5.78 15.41
C GLU A 56 20.41 5.48 13.97
N LEU A 57 19.46 5.19 13.11
CA LEU A 57 19.70 4.90 11.69
C LEU A 57 19.80 6.16 10.83
N LEU A 58 19.35 7.31 11.34
CA LEU A 58 19.24 8.57 10.61
C LEU A 58 18.44 8.42 9.30
N GLU A 59 17.33 7.71 9.38
CA GLU A 59 16.42 7.48 8.25
C GLU A 59 14.95 7.46 8.67
N TRP A 60 14.05 7.65 7.71
CA TRP A 60 12.62 7.50 7.91
C TRP A 60 12.23 6.04 7.73
N ILE A 61 11.67 5.42 8.76
CA ILE A 61 11.18 4.05 8.73
C ILE A 61 9.65 4.01 8.70
N ASP A 62 9.12 3.10 7.91
CA ASP A 62 7.69 2.82 7.88
C ASP A 62 7.29 2.10 9.18
N SER A 63 6.48 2.76 10.01
CA SER A 63 6.05 2.25 11.31
C SER A 63 4.94 1.19 11.22
N ARG A 64 4.42 0.93 10.02
CA ARG A 64 3.38 -0.08 9.82
C ARG A 64 3.94 -1.49 9.94
N THR A 65 3.11 -2.40 10.42
CA THR A 65 3.43 -3.83 10.38
C THR A 65 3.40 -4.34 8.94
N SER A 66 4.05 -5.47 8.68
CA SER A 66 4.02 -6.13 7.37
C SER A 66 2.58 -6.42 6.91
N GLU A 67 1.67 -6.75 7.84
CA GLU A 67 0.26 -6.99 7.54
C GLU A 67 -0.45 -5.70 7.11
N GLN A 68 -0.23 -4.59 7.81
CA GLN A 68 -0.80 -3.28 7.44
C GLN A 68 -0.30 -2.80 6.07
N ILE A 69 0.97 -3.06 5.74
CA ILE A 69 1.52 -2.75 4.42
C ILE A 69 0.86 -3.60 3.35
N ALA A 70 0.69 -4.90 3.60
CA ALA A 70 0.03 -5.81 2.67
C ALA A 70 -1.45 -5.43 2.46
N GLU A 71 -2.18 -5.10 3.52
CA GLU A 71 -3.57 -4.66 3.47
C GLU A 71 -3.72 -3.34 2.67
N TYR A 72 -2.83 -2.37 2.94
CA TYR A 72 -2.80 -1.14 2.16
C TYR A 72 -2.55 -1.43 0.67
N LYS A 73 -1.59 -2.30 0.34
CA LYS A 73 -1.30 -2.72 -1.04
C LYS A 73 -2.53 -3.36 -1.70
N ARG A 74 -3.23 -4.27 -1.00
CA ARG A 74 -4.47 -4.89 -1.48
C ARG A 74 -5.55 -3.86 -1.78
N SER A 75 -5.66 -2.81 -0.96
CA SER A 75 -6.64 -1.73 -1.18
C SER A 75 -6.40 -0.91 -2.45
N GLN A 76 -5.18 -0.95 -2.99
CA GLN A 76 -4.79 -0.25 -4.22
C GLN A 76 -4.93 -1.11 -5.47
N TYR A 77 -5.22 -2.40 -5.35
CA TYR A 77 -5.38 -3.25 -6.52
C TYR A 77 -6.59 -2.84 -7.37
N PRO A 78 -6.44 -2.72 -8.69
CA PRO A 78 -7.58 -2.53 -9.56
C PRO A 78 -8.48 -3.76 -9.56
N LYS A 79 -9.77 -3.55 -9.83
CA LYS A 79 -10.70 -4.66 -10.04
C LYS A 79 -10.31 -5.43 -11.28
N LEU A 80 -10.35 -6.75 -11.18
CA LEU A 80 -10.17 -7.63 -12.34
C LEU A 80 -11.50 -7.77 -13.10
N THR A 81 -11.42 -7.74 -14.41
CA THR A 81 -12.54 -8.20 -15.25
C THR A 81 -12.74 -9.69 -15.07
N ARG A 82 -13.94 -10.18 -15.39
CA ARG A 82 -14.22 -11.63 -15.38
C ARG A 82 -13.21 -12.42 -16.22
N TYR A 83 -12.84 -11.90 -17.39
CA TYR A 83 -11.85 -12.58 -18.25
C TYR A 83 -10.48 -12.69 -17.54
N GLN A 84 -9.98 -11.60 -16.99
CA GLN A 84 -8.71 -11.59 -16.27
C GLN A 84 -8.70 -12.57 -15.10
N PHE A 85 -9.77 -12.55 -14.30
CA PHE A 85 -9.92 -13.43 -13.15
C PHE A 85 -9.95 -14.91 -13.55
N MET A 86 -10.82 -15.27 -14.51
CA MET A 86 -10.96 -16.64 -14.98
C MET A 86 -9.72 -17.16 -15.69
N ARG A 87 -9.05 -16.31 -16.47
CA ARG A 87 -7.78 -16.67 -17.11
C ARG A 87 -6.69 -16.89 -16.06
N GLY A 88 -6.59 -16.02 -15.05
CA GLY A 88 -5.64 -16.19 -13.96
C GLY A 88 -5.83 -17.51 -13.20
N LEU A 89 -7.07 -17.90 -12.91
CA LEU A 89 -7.38 -19.20 -12.30
C LEU A 89 -6.92 -20.37 -13.18
N LEU A 90 -7.14 -20.26 -14.49
CA LEU A 90 -6.70 -21.29 -15.43
C LEU A 90 -5.17 -21.42 -15.48
N GLU A 91 -4.44 -20.30 -15.46
CA GLU A 91 -2.96 -20.30 -15.39
C GLU A 91 -2.43 -20.89 -14.08
N MET A 92 -3.19 -20.77 -12.98
CA MET A 92 -2.92 -21.45 -11.70
C MET A 92 -3.30 -22.96 -11.73
N GLY A 93 -3.86 -23.46 -12.84
CA GLY A 93 -4.26 -24.86 -13.01
C GLY A 93 -5.69 -25.17 -12.55
N PHE A 94 -6.50 -24.18 -12.20
CA PHE A 94 -7.89 -24.37 -11.80
C PHE A 94 -8.83 -24.25 -12.99
N LYS A 95 -9.66 -25.27 -13.22
CA LYS A 95 -10.78 -25.18 -14.17
C LYS A 95 -12.02 -24.68 -13.47
N SER A 96 -12.89 -23.99 -14.20
CA SER A 96 -14.18 -23.51 -13.65
C SER A 96 -15.01 -24.63 -13.00
N SER A 97 -15.04 -25.82 -13.63
CA SER A 97 -15.76 -26.99 -13.11
C SER A 97 -15.22 -27.46 -11.75
N ASP A 98 -13.91 -27.37 -11.56
CA ASP A 98 -13.26 -27.83 -10.33
C ASP A 98 -13.55 -26.84 -9.20
N ILE A 99 -13.57 -25.53 -9.52
CA ILE A 99 -13.94 -24.47 -8.56
C ILE A 99 -15.42 -24.58 -8.19
N GLU A 100 -16.32 -24.78 -9.16
CA GLU A 100 -17.74 -25.01 -8.88
C GLU A 100 -17.96 -26.22 -7.97
N ALA A 101 -17.24 -27.31 -8.21
CA ALA A 101 -17.30 -28.49 -7.35
C ALA A 101 -16.82 -28.20 -5.92
N GLN A 102 -15.78 -27.41 -5.75
CA GLN A 102 -15.30 -26.99 -4.42
C GLN A 102 -16.29 -26.05 -3.71
N ILE A 103 -16.89 -25.10 -4.42
CA ILE A 103 -17.93 -24.22 -3.87
C ILE A 103 -19.11 -25.04 -3.35
N MET A 104 -19.50 -26.12 -4.05
CA MET A 104 -20.59 -26.99 -3.63
C MET A 104 -20.31 -27.76 -2.33
N LEU A 105 -19.06 -27.81 -1.87
CA LEU A 105 -18.69 -28.38 -0.57
C LEU A 105 -18.84 -27.42 0.62
N ILE A 106 -19.17 -26.14 0.38
CA ILE A 106 -19.43 -25.17 1.45
C ILE A 106 -20.70 -25.63 2.18
N GLU A 107 -20.60 -25.89 3.49
CA GLU A 107 -21.69 -26.42 4.32
C GLU A 107 -22.84 -25.41 4.45
N ASP A 108 -22.51 -24.12 4.71
CA ASP A 108 -23.52 -23.07 4.82
C ASP A 108 -24.14 -22.79 3.45
N GLU A 109 -25.45 -23.08 3.35
CA GLU A 109 -26.21 -22.96 2.10
C GLU A 109 -26.20 -21.52 1.55
N TYR A 110 -26.38 -20.53 2.40
CA TYR A 110 -26.41 -19.14 1.97
C TYR A 110 -25.05 -18.70 1.41
N THR A 111 -23.96 -19.00 2.11
CA THR A 111 -22.59 -18.71 1.66
C THR A 111 -22.27 -19.44 0.37
N ARG A 112 -22.68 -20.71 0.25
CA ARG A 112 -22.50 -21.51 -0.97
C ARG A 112 -23.17 -20.86 -2.18
N GLU A 113 -24.46 -20.55 -2.07
CA GLU A 113 -25.23 -19.95 -3.16
C GLU A 113 -24.71 -18.56 -3.52
N LEU A 114 -24.37 -17.74 -2.53
CA LEU A 114 -23.81 -16.40 -2.75
C LEU A 114 -22.43 -16.47 -3.45
N THR A 115 -21.58 -17.40 -3.01
CA THR A 115 -20.27 -17.62 -3.63
C THR A 115 -20.41 -18.12 -5.07
N MET A 116 -21.33 -19.05 -5.33
CA MET A 116 -21.60 -19.55 -6.66
C MET A 116 -22.15 -18.45 -7.58
N LEU A 117 -23.07 -17.62 -7.10
CA LEU A 117 -23.60 -16.46 -7.82
C LEU A 117 -22.46 -15.48 -8.19
N GLY A 118 -21.65 -15.12 -7.22
CA GLY A 118 -20.48 -14.25 -7.44
C GLY A 118 -19.50 -14.85 -8.47
N PHE A 119 -19.19 -16.13 -8.34
CA PHE A 119 -18.30 -16.81 -9.27
C PHE A 119 -18.85 -16.86 -10.71
N LYS A 120 -20.16 -17.11 -10.88
CA LYS A 120 -20.77 -17.27 -12.21
C LYS A 120 -21.13 -15.94 -12.88
N ASP A 121 -21.64 -14.98 -12.14
CA ASP A 121 -22.31 -13.82 -12.70
C ASP A 121 -21.59 -12.48 -12.49
N ALA A 122 -20.55 -12.44 -11.64
CA ALA A 122 -19.80 -11.20 -11.44
C ALA A 122 -19.07 -10.77 -12.72
N GLY A 123 -19.27 -9.51 -13.12
CA GLY A 123 -18.54 -8.89 -14.24
C GLY A 123 -17.12 -8.46 -13.87
N TYR A 124 -16.93 -8.14 -12.57
CA TYR A 124 -15.68 -7.69 -12.00
C TYR A 124 -15.46 -8.32 -10.64
N PHE A 125 -14.20 -8.47 -10.27
CA PHE A 125 -13.78 -8.98 -8.97
C PHE A 125 -12.95 -7.93 -8.26
N ASP A 126 -13.21 -7.70 -6.98
CA ASP A 126 -12.47 -6.78 -6.10
C ASP A 126 -11.65 -7.59 -5.12
N ARG A 127 -10.34 -7.32 -5.00
CA ARG A 127 -9.46 -8.09 -4.12
C ARG A 127 -9.91 -8.08 -2.65
N ASN A 128 -10.56 -7.01 -2.23
CA ASN A 128 -11.02 -6.82 -0.85
C ASN A 128 -12.47 -7.31 -0.62
N ASP A 129 -13.14 -7.84 -1.65
CA ASP A 129 -14.47 -8.40 -1.44
C ASP A 129 -14.40 -9.67 -0.60
N GLN A 130 -15.34 -9.81 0.34
CA GLN A 130 -15.41 -10.97 1.23
C GLN A 130 -15.49 -12.30 0.46
N SER A 131 -16.12 -12.31 -0.70
CA SER A 131 -16.21 -13.50 -1.57
C SER A 131 -14.85 -13.99 -2.06
N ILE A 132 -13.86 -13.09 -2.22
CA ILE A 132 -12.49 -13.48 -2.57
C ILE A 132 -11.80 -14.18 -1.40
N GLY A 133 -12.10 -13.78 -0.15
CA GLY A 133 -11.64 -14.51 1.04
C GLY A 133 -12.20 -15.93 1.09
N VAL A 134 -13.49 -16.09 0.82
CA VAL A 134 -14.12 -17.43 0.72
C VAL A 134 -13.50 -18.23 -0.42
N MET A 135 -13.29 -17.62 -1.59
CA MET A 135 -12.66 -18.29 -2.74
C MET A 135 -11.22 -18.71 -2.42
N ARG A 136 -10.44 -17.86 -1.74
CA ARG A 136 -9.09 -18.20 -1.27
C ARG A 136 -9.11 -19.50 -0.45
N ASP A 137 -10.02 -19.57 0.53
CA ASP A 137 -10.14 -20.71 1.43
C ASP A 137 -10.59 -21.99 0.67
N VAL A 138 -11.54 -21.85 -0.25
CA VAL A 138 -11.99 -22.92 -1.16
C VAL A 138 -10.84 -23.45 -2.01
N LEU A 139 -9.95 -22.59 -2.47
CA LEU A 139 -8.79 -22.98 -3.29
C LEU A 139 -7.59 -23.47 -2.43
N GLY A 140 -7.68 -23.42 -1.11
CA GLY A 140 -6.60 -23.77 -0.18
C GLY A 140 -5.37 -22.84 -0.34
N LYS A 141 -5.60 -21.58 -0.67
CA LYS A 141 -4.55 -20.59 -0.92
C LYS A 141 -4.35 -19.65 0.26
N THR A 142 -3.17 -19.05 0.31
CA THR A 142 -2.84 -17.96 1.24
C THR A 142 -3.17 -16.60 0.64
N ASP A 143 -3.27 -15.55 1.46
CA ASP A 143 -3.45 -14.19 0.97
C ASP A 143 -2.32 -13.74 0.05
N LEU A 144 -1.08 -14.15 0.35
CA LEU A 144 0.08 -13.83 -0.50
C LEU A 144 -0.05 -14.45 -1.90
N GLU A 145 -0.47 -15.73 -2.00
CA GLU A 145 -0.67 -16.38 -3.30
C GLU A 145 -1.80 -15.74 -4.10
N ILE A 146 -2.86 -15.24 -3.42
CA ILE A 146 -3.93 -14.50 -4.08
C ILE A 146 -3.47 -13.09 -4.49
N ASP A 147 -2.58 -12.46 -3.73
CA ASP A 147 -1.98 -11.18 -4.10
C ASP A 147 -1.10 -11.34 -5.35
N GLU A 148 -0.25 -12.35 -5.40
CA GLU A 148 0.55 -12.71 -6.59
C GLU A 148 -0.33 -13.03 -7.80
N PHE A 149 -1.41 -13.79 -7.59
CA PHE A 149 -2.41 -14.05 -8.61
C PHE A 149 -2.98 -12.74 -9.17
N TRP A 150 -3.35 -11.79 -8.30
CA TRP A 150 -3.92 -10.50 -8.69
C TRP A 150 -2.94 -9.70 -9.54
N GLU A 151 -1.69 -9.59 -9.10
CA GLU A 151 -0.62 -8.90 -9.82
C GLU A 151 -0.35 -9.47 -11.23
N ASN A 152 -0.46 -10.76 -11.37
CA ASN A 152 -0.33 -11.41 -12.67
C ASN A 152 -1.58 -11.18 -13.55
N ALA A 153 -2.77 -11.34 -12.96
CA ALA A 153 -4.03 -11.27 -13.67
C ALA A 153 -4.36 -9.88 -14.24
N ILE A 154 -3.91 -8.80 -13.58
CA ILE A 154 -4.04 -7.41 -14.08
C ILE A 154 -3.47 -7.27 -15.51
N ASN A 155 -2.44 -8.04 -15.86
CA ASN A 155 -1.73 -7.93 -17.13
C ASN A 155 -2.37 -8.77 -18.25
N TYR A 156 -3.42 -9.54 -17.99
CA TYR A 156 -4.11 -10.30 -19.02
C TYR A 156 -5.06 -9.41 -19.83
N LEU A 157 -4.87 -9.40 -21.13
CA LEU A 157 -5.70 -8.66 -22.10
C LEU A 157 -6.72 -9.59 -22.74
#